data_83af275243e4e0c75f6d925ebb38f00d
#
_entry.id   83af275243e4e0c75f6d925ebb38f00d
#
_cell.length_a   1.000
_cell.length_b   1.000
_cell.length_c   1.000
_cell.angle_alpha   90.00
_cell.angle_beta   90.00
_cell.angle_gamma   90.00
#
_symmetry.space_group_name_H-M   'P 1'
#
loop_
_entity.id
_entity.type
_entity.pdbx_description
1 polymer ?
#
loop_
_entity_poly.entity_id
_entity_poly.type
_entity_poly.pdbx_seq_one_letter_code
_entity_poly.pdbx_strand_id
1 'polypeptide(L)'
;MSLKSIKVPTIDFVNKRHWAMIFSAILLVASIISLSVQGLKLGIDFTGGTLIEVGYQQTANLEEIRGKLNEANYRGTNVQYFGTDTEVLIQLEPQQVSSAKLSSSIIRMLGEGIDVRRVEFVGPKVGEELTNDGGLAMLYALIGILIYVAFRFEYRFALGSIAALIHDVIIVLGIFSALQIEFDLTVLAAILAVIGYSLNDTIVVFDRIRENFLSTRQVEPKSIINDALNQTLSRTIMTSLTTLLVLLALFYLGGEVIHSFAGALLIGVVVGTYSSIYVASSMILALGISKADMLPSEKESKEIDARP
;
A
#
# COMPACT_ATOMS: atom_id res chain seq x y z
N MET A 1 -21.92 43.26 3.05
CA MET A 1 -21.00 42.73 4.08
C MET A 1 -19.92 41.93 3.39
N SER A 2 -18.73 42.56 3.17
CA SER A 2 -17.62 41.93 2.45
C SER A 2 -17.02 40.85 3.34
N LEU A 3 -17.18 39.59 2.93
CA LEU A 3 -16.44 38.46 3.52
C LEU A 3 -14.96 38.74 3.30
N LYS A 4 -14.25 39.19 4.34
CA LYS A 4 -12.79 39.22 4.34
C LYS A 4 -12.31 37.83 3.95
N SER A 5 -11.69 37.71 2.77
CA SER A 5 -11.01 36.48 2.37
C SER A 5 -9.97 36.15 3.43
N ILE A 6 -10.23 35.10 4.18
CA ILE A 6 -9.24 34.53 5.11
C ILE A 6 -8.09 34.07 4.18
N LYS A 7 -6.98 34.80 4.19
CA LYS A 7 -5.76 34.38 3.52
C LYS A 7 -5.30 33.10 4.21
N VAL A 8 -5.58 31.96 3.61
CA VAL A 8 -4.98 30.69 4.05
C VAL A 8 -3.46 30.84 3.86
N PRO A 9 -2.64 30.59 4.88
CA PRO A 9 -1.21 30.70 4.75
C PRO A 9 -0.74 29.74 3.65
N THR A 10 -0.07 30.28 2.62
CA THR A 10 0.52 29.48 1.53
C THR A 10 1.77 28.78 2.05
N ILE A 11 1.79 27.45 1.89
CA ILE A 11 2.95 26.60 2.27
C ILE A 11 3.87 26.53 1.05
N ASP A 12 5.17 26.70 1.29
CA ASP A 12 6.17 26.53 0.24
C ASP A 12 6.63 25.07 0.19
N PHE A 13 5.91 24.26 -0.60
CA PHE A 13 6.22 22.85 -0.81
C PHE A 13 7.42 22.66 -1.73
N VAL A 14 7.49 23.47 -2.80
CA VAL A 14 8.47 23.29 -3.87
C VAL A 14 9.90 23.59 -3.37
N ASN A 15 10.11 24.56 -2.51
CA ASN A 15 11.44 24.81 -1.92
C ASN A 15 11.84 23.71 -0.93
N LYS A 16 10.89 23.08 -0.25
CA LYS A 16 11.15 21.97 0.68
C LYS A 16 11.36 20.62 -0.04
N ARG A 17 11.15 20.54 -1.36
CA ARG A 17 11.22 19.29 -2.12
C ARG A 17 12.52 18.52 -1.97
N HIS A 18 13.66 19.21 -1.86
CA HIS A 18 14.97 18.56 -1.74
C HIS A 18 15.07 17.73 -0.46
N TRP A 19 14.59 18.27 0.67
CA TRP A 19 14.53 17.53 1.92
C TRP A 19 13.54 16.36 1.86
N ALA A 20 12.39 16.57 1.24
CA ALA A 20 11.42 15.51 1.03
C ALA A 20 11.98 14.39 0.13
N MET A 21 12.68 14.74 -0.97
CA MET A 21 13.29 13.74 -1.85
C MET A 21 14.42 12.98 -1.16
N ILE A 22 15.22 13.62 -0.31
CA ILE A 22 16.23 12.93 0.52
C ILE A 22 15.54 11.96 1.49
N PHE A 23 14.48 12.37 2.15
CA PHE A 23 13.70 11.51 3.04
C PHE A 23 13.11 10.31 2.29
N SER A 24 12.48 10.53 1.12
CA SER A 24 11.99 9.48 0.24
C SER A 24 13.10 8.50 -0.19
N ALA A 25 14.27 9.03 -0.57
CA ALA A 25 15.40 8.20 -0.96
C ALA A 25 15.89 7.30 0.20
N ILE A 26 15.95 7.84 1.41
CA ILE A 26 16.31 7.06 2.61
C ILE A 26 15.28 5.94 2.85
N LEU A 27 13.98 6.26 2.78
CA LEU A 27 12.92 5.27 2.96
C LEU A 27 12.97 4.19 1.88
N LEU A 28 13.17 4.56 0.60
CA LEU A 28 13.28 3.61 -0.49
C LEU A 28 14.49 2.68 -0.31
N VAL A 29 15.66 3.23 0.03
CA VAL A 29 16.87 2.43 0.26
C VAL A 29 16.67 1.48 1.45
N ALA A 30 16.12 1.98 2.56
CA ALA A 30 15.80 1.14 3.72
C ALA A 30 14.80 0.03 3.37
N SER A 31 13.76 0.34 2.59
CA SER A 31 12.77 -0.63 2.12
C SER A 31 13.40 -1.70 1.23
N ILE A 32 14.23 -1.30 0.26
CA ILE A 32 14.92 -2.23 -0.64
C ILE A 32 15.90 -3.13 0.13
N ILE A 33 16.63 -2.57 1.09
CA ILE A 33 17.54 -3.36 1.94
C ILE A 33 16.73 -4.37 2.76
N SER A 34 15.65 -3.94 3.41
CA SER A 34 14.81 -4.85 4.20
C SER A 34 14.25 -5.99 3.34
N LEU A 35 13.67 -5.66 2.17
CA LEU A 35 13.14 -6.65 1.22
C LEU A 35 14.22 -7.61 0.72
N SER A 36 15.46 -7.14 0.53
CA SER A 36 16.56 -7.98 0.03
C SER A 36 17.14 -8.89 1.12
N VAL A 37 17.16 -8.44 2.39
CA VAL A 37 17.80 -9.17 3.50
C VAL A 37 16.80 -10.09 4.21
N GLN A 38 15.60 -9.59 4.51
CA GLN A 38 14.59 -10.30 5.28
C GLN A 38 13.50 -10.92 4.41
N GLY A 39 13.24 -10.36 3.21
CA GLY A 39 12.11 -10.74 2.37
C GLY A 39 10.77 -10.34 2.97
N LEU A 40 9.69 -10.82 2.37
CA LEU A 40 8.33 -10.73 2.90
C LEU A 40 8.02 -12.01 3.71
N LYS A 41 7.36 -11.86 4.84
CA LYS A 41 6.78 -12.99 5.58
C LYS A 41 5.47 -13.39 4.92
N LEU A 42 5.55 -14.36 3.99
CA LEU A 42 4.38 -14.83 3.23
C LEU A 42 3.42 -15.63 4.11
N GLY A 43 2.12 -15.38 3.96
CA GLY A 43 1.06 -16.15 4.57
C GLY A 43 0.84 -17.52 3.89
N ILE A 44 -0.03 -18.34 4.50
CA ILE A 44 -0.35 -19.67 3.97
C ILE A 44 -1.02 -19.64 2.61
N ASP A 45 -1.60 -18.52 2.21
CA ASP A 45 -2.18 -18.32 0.88
C ASP A 45 -1.16 -18.52 -0.24
N PHE A 46 0.11 -18.18 0.02
CA PHE A 46 1.20 -18.26 -0.95
C PHE A 46 2.11 -19.46 -0.72
N THR A 47 2.35 -19.80 0.56
CA THR A 47 3.26 -20.91 0.91
C THR A 47 2.57 -22.27 0.97
N GLY A 48 1.25 -22.27 1.06
CA GLY A 48 0.49 -23.44 1.50
C GLY A 48 0.70 -23.68 3.00
N GLY A 49 -0.07 -24.60 3.57
CA GLY A 49 0.08 -24.99 4.97
C GLY A 49 -1.23 -25.06 5.73
N THR A 50 -1.12 -25.17 7.04
CA THR A 50 -2.27 -25.18 7.96
C THR A 50 -2.10 -24.07 8.98
N LEU A 51 -3.15 -23.28 9.15
CA LEU A 51 -3.22 -22.23 10.15
C LEU A 51 -4.27 -22.62 11.17
N ILE A 52 -3.89 -22.61 12.45
CA ILE A 52 -4.78 -22.96 13.56
C ILE A 52 -4.77 -21.79 14.55
N GLU A 53 -5.93 -21.22 14.79
CA GLU A 53 -6.15 -20.19 15.80
C GLU A 53 -6.76 -20.82 17.03
N VAL A 54 -6.10 -20.63 18.17
CA VAL A 54 -6.50 -21.20 19.45
C VAL A 54 -6.59 -20.11 20.52
N GLY A 55 -7.68 -20.12 21.28
CA GLY A 55 -7.88 -19.28 22.46
C GLY A 55 -7.55 -20.05 23.73
N TYR A 56 -6.81 -19.41 24.64
CA TYR A 56 -6.49 -19.90 25.98
C TYR A 56 -7.28 -19.12 27.03
N GLN A 57 -7.60 -19.75 28.15
CA GLN A 57 -8.28 -19.06 29.28
C GLN A 57 -7.34 -18.12 30.05
N GLN A 58 -6.04 -18.29 29.90
CA GLN A 58 -4.98 -17.48 30.52
C GLN A 58 -3.92 -17.17 29.47
N THR A 59 -3.01 -16.23 29.79
CA THR A 59 -1.88 -15.90 28.91
C THR A 59 -1.15 -17.16 28.44
N ALA A 60 -1.08 -17.34 27.14
CA ALA A 60 -0.45 -18.51 26.53
C ALA A 60 1.08 -18.45 26.63
N ASN A 61 1.72 -19.57 26.91
CA ASN A 61 3.16 -19.67 26.89
C ASN A 61 3.64 -20.18 25.52
N LEU A 62 4.09 -19.27 24.67
CA LEU A 62 4.54 -19.62 23.31
C LEU A 62 5.72 -20.60 23.30
N GLU A 63 6.63 -20.54 24.28
CA GLU A 63 7.79 -21.43 24.35
C GLU A 63 7.35 -22.87 24.66
N GLU A 64 6.37 -23.05 25.53
CA GLU A 64 5.80 -24.36 25.85
C GLU A 64 5.08 -24.93 24.63
N ILE A 65 4.32 -24.11 23.90
CA ILE A 65 3.62 -24.52 22.68
C ILE A 65 4.63 -24.96 21.62
N ARG A 66 5.67 -24.16 21.38
CA ARG A 66 6.77 -24.50 20.46
C ARG A 66 7.49 -25.77 20.86
N GLY A 67 7.73 -25.95 22.13
CA GLY A 67 8.35 -27.18 22.69
C GLY A 67 7.53 -28.42 22.36
N LYS A 68 6.23 -28.41 22.65
CA LYS A 68 5.31 -29.53 22.37
C LYS A 68 5.22 -29.85 20.87
N LEU A 69 5.19 -28.81 20.01
CA LEU A 69 5.15 -28.97 18.56
C LEU A 69 6.46 -29.55 18.01
N ASN A 70 7.61 -29.11 18.53
CA ASN A 70 8.92 -29.65 18.15
C ASN A 70 9.11 -31.10 18.57
N GLU A 71 8.70 -31.48 19.80
CA GLU A 71 8.71 -32.85 20.29
C GLU A 71 7.87 -33.81 19.45
N ALA A 72 6.75 -33.30 18.93
CA ALA A 72 5.90 -34.02 18.01
C ALA A 72 6.37 -33.98 16.53
N ASN A 73 7.59 -33.47 16.31
CA ASN A 73 8.22 -33.42 14.99
C ASN A 73 7.57 -32.46 13.96
N TYR A 74 6.76 -31.49 14.43
CA TYR A 74 6.26 -30.39 13.60
C TYR A 74 7.33 -29.29 13.51
N ARG A 75 8.32 -29.50 12.65
CA ARG A 75 9.39 -28.53 12.40
C ARG A 75 8.90 -27.40 11.49
N GLY A 76 9.51 -26.22 11.57
CA GLY A 76 9.11 -25.07 10.74
C GLY A 76 7.79 -24.42 11.18
N THR A 77 7.29 -24.73 12.38
CA THR A 77 6.06 -24.16 12.91
C THR A 77 6.30 -22.73 13.40
N ASN A 78 5.53 -21.79 12.89
CA ASN A 78 5.49 -20.42 13.41
C ASN A 78 4.38 -20.32 14.47
N VAL A 79 4.73 -19.91 15.69
CA VAL A 79 3.79 -19.71 16.81
C VAL A 79 3.92 -18.28 17.30
N GLN A 80 2.83 -17.53 17.24
CA GLN A 80 2.79 -16.12 17.64
C GLN A 80 1.47 -15.78 18.34
N TYR A 81 1.48 -14.73 19.14
CA TYR A 81 0.23 -14.17 19.66
C TYR A 81 -0.59 -13.58 18.51
N PHE A 82 -1.93 -13.60 18.67
CA PHE A 82 -2.87 -13.14 17.69
C PHE A 82 -3.87 -12.21 18.38
N GLY A 83 -3.64 -10.90 18.29
CA GLY A 83 -4.43 -9.86 18.94
C GLY A 83 -4.21 -9.74 20.42
N THR A 84 -4.45 -10.78 21.17
CA THR A 84 -4.29 -10.81 22.64
C THR A 84 -3.23 -11.83 23.05
N ASP A 85 -2.77 -11.75 24.31
CA ASP A 85 -1.83 -12.72 24.88
C ASP A 85 -2.48 -14.08 25.23
N THR A 86 -3.79 -14.17 25.11
CA THR A 86 -4.58 -15.40 25.27
C THR A 86 -4.92 -16.07 23.95
N GLU A 87 -4.68 -15.42 22.82
CA GLU A 87 -4.94 -15.95 21.48
C GLU A 87 -3.63 -16.26 20.77
N VAL A 88 -3.54 -17.46 20.21
CA VAL A 88 -2.32 -17.94 19.56
C VAL A 88 -2.63 -18.43 18.16
N LEU A 89 -1.84 -17.96 17.22
CA LEU A 89 -1.82 -18.41 15.85
C LEU A 89 -0.66 -19.40 15.66
N ILE A 90 -1.01 -20.58 15.17
CA ILE A 90 -0.07 -21.65 14.85
C ILE A 90 -0.11 -21.91 13.36
N GLN A 91 0.99 -21.59 12.68
CA GLN A 91 1.14 -21.80 11.24
C GLN A 91 2.11 -22.96 11.02
N LEU A 92 1.65 -23.97 10.30
CA LEU A 92 2.43 -25.18 9.98
C LEU A 92 2.70 -25.22 8.48
N GLU A 93 3.90 -25.62 8.14
CA GLU A 93 4.25 -25.93 6.74
C GLU A 93 3.38 -27.06 6.19
N PRO A 94 3.24 -27.15 4.86
CA PRO A 94 2.47 -28.20 4.22
C PRO A 94 2.91 -29.60 4.67
N GLN A 95 1.98 -30.39 5.18
CA GLN A 95 2.23 -31.76 5.64
C GLN A 95 1.55 -32.75 4.69
N GLN A 96 2.10 -33.97 4.56
CA GLN A 96 1.49 -35.06 3.76
C GLN A 96 0.28 -35.71 4.45
N VAL A 97 -0.18 -35.16 5.57
CA VAL A 97 -1.31 -35.65 6.38
C VAL A 97 -2.53 -34.79 6.10
N SER A 98 -3.74 -35.41 6.08
CA SER A 98 -4.95 -34.61 5.89
C SER A 98 -5.12 -33.57 7.01
N SER A 99 -5.54 -32.35 6.63
CA SER A 99 -5.71 -31.22 7.53
C SER A 99 -6.58 -31.52 8.76
N ALA A 100 -7.62 -32.31 8.61
CA ALA A 100 -8.50 -32.72 9.71
C ALA A 100 -7.80 -33.62 10.73
N LYS A 101 -6.90 -34.50 10.31
CA LYS A 101 -6.08 -35.34 11.23
C LYS A 101 -5.00 -34.49 11.88
N LEU A 102 -4.39 -33.59 11.13
CA LEU A 102 -3.33 -32.69 11.61
C LEU A 102 -3.88 -31.78 12.70
N SER A 103 -4.96 -31.04 12.44
CA SER A 103 -5.55 -30.14 13.42
C SER A 103 -6.04 -30.88 14.67
N SER A 104 -6.70 -32.04 14.53
CA SER A 104 -7.16 -32.83 15.68
C SER A 104 -5.98 -33.39 16.51
N SER A 105 -4.84 -33.68 15.89
CA SER A 105 -3.63 -34.13 16.61
C SER A 105 -2.99 -32.98 17.40
N ILE A 106 -2.91 -31.81 16.80
CA ILE A 106 -2.35 -30.60 17.44
C ILE A 106 -3.23 -30.16 18.61
N ILE A 107 -4.55 -30.11 18.42
CA ILE A 107 -5.51 -29.75 19.48
C ILE A 107 -5.35 -30.68 20.68
N ARG A 108 -5.27 -32.00 20.44
CA ARG A 108 -5.05 -32.99 21.50
C ARG A 108 -3.72 -32.80 22.23
N MET A 109 -2.67 -32.43 21.52
CA MET A 109 -1.33 -32.22 22.07
C MET A 109 -1.22 -30.95 22.91
N LEU A 110 -1.92 -29.89 22.50
CA LEU A 110 -1.94 -28.63 23.22
C LEU A 110 -2.63 -28.73 24.58
N GLY A 111 -3.57 -29.69 24.75
CA GLY A 111 -4.21 -30.03 26.03
C GLY A 111 -5.68 -29.63 26.09
N GLU A 112 -6.31 -29.89 27.26
CA GLU A 112 -7.69 -29.54 27.54
C GLU A 112 -7.84 -28.06 27.91
N GLY A 113 -8.97 -27.43 27.57
CA GLY A 113 -9.28 -26.05 27.91
C GLY A 113 -8.89 -25.01 26.85
N ILE A 114 -8.55 -25.45 25.64
CA ILE A 114 -8.29 -24.61 24.48
C ILE A 114 -9.59 -24.48 23.69
N ASP A 115 -9.89 -23.25 23.27
CA ASP A 115 -10.97 -22.95 22.32
C ASP A 115 -10.37 -22.80 20.92
N VAL A 116 -10.74 -23.71 20.01
CA VAL A 116 -10.31 -23.64 18.61
C VAL A 116 -11.21 -22.71 17.86
N ARG A 117 -10.71 -21.55 17.49
CA ARG A 117 -11.49 -20.52 16.83
C ARG A 117 -11.53 -20.66 15.32
N ARG A 118 -10.39 -21.03 14.72
CA ARG A 118 -10.25 -21.13 13.27
C ARG A 118 -9.24 -22.18 12.89
N VAL A 119 -9.55 -22.93 11.83
CA VAL A 119 -8.61 -23.82 11.17
C VAL A 119 -8.71 -23.57 9.68
N GLU A 120 -7.63 -23.15 9.08
CA GLU A 120 -7.51 -22.96 7.63
C GLU A 120 -6.46 -23.90 7.07
N PHE A 121 -6.70 -24.35 5.86
CA PHE A 121 -5.77 -25.22 5.13
C PHE A 121 -5.69 -24.78 3.68
N VAL A 122 -4.47 -24.52 3.23
CA VAL A 122 -4.15 -24.25 1.84
C VAL A 122 -3.20 -25.35 1.37
N GLY A 123 -3.64 -26.15 0.40
CA GLY A 123 -2.78 -27.15 -0.21
C GLY A 123 -1.61 -26.49 -0.98
N PRO A 124 -0.42 -27.12 -1.05
CA PRO A 124 0.74 -26.54 -1.72
C PRO A 124 0.47 -26.11 -3.16
N LYS A 125 -0.28 -26.93 -3.91
CA LYS A 125 -0.65 -26.62 -5.28
C LYS A 125 -1.57 -25.40 -5.38
N VAL A 126 -2.50 -25.27 -4.42
CA VAL A 126 -3.41 -24.10 -4.36
C VAL A 126 -2.62 -22.84 -4.01
N GLY A 127 -1.68 -22.91 -3.07
CA GLY A 127 -0.80 -21.78 -2.75
C GLY A 127 0.04 -21.35 -3.94
N GLU A 128 0.56 -22.28 -4.73
CA GLU A 128 1.28 -21.98 -5.98
C GLU A 128 0.37 -21.31 -7.02
N GLU A 129 -0.84 -21.81 -7.22
CA GLU A 129 -1.85 -21.22 -8.11
C GLU A 129 -2.21 -19.79 -7.64
N LEU A 130 -2.48 -19.59 -6.35
CA LEU A 130 -2.79 -18.25 -5.79
C LEU A 130 -1.62 -17.26 -5.92
N THR A 131 -0.38 -17.74 -5.78
CA THR A 131 0.82 -16.92 -6.00
C THR A 131 0.90 -16.45 -7.46
N ASN A 132 0.70 -17.36 -8.41
CA ASN A 132 0.73 -17.05 -9.83
C ASN A 132 -0.43 -16.11 -10.22
N ASP A 133 -1.65 -16.43 -9.78
CA ASP A 133 -2.84 -15.62 -10.10
C ASP A 133 -2.78 -14.24 -9.44
N GLY A 134 -2.32 -14.16 -8.19
CA GLY A 134 -2.09 -12.90 -7.49
C GLY A 134 -1.03 -12.02 -8.17
N GLY A 135 0.07 -12.63 -8.60
CA GLY A 135 1.12 -11.95 -9.38
C GLY A 135 0.60 -11.46 -10.73
N LEU A 136 -0.17 -12.28 -11.45
CA LEU A 136 -0.81 -11.89 -12.71
C LEU A 136 -1.85 -10.80 -12.52
N ALA A 137 -2.68 -10.87 -11.49
CA ALA A 137 -3.67 -9.84 -11.17
C ALA A 137 -2.98 -8.48 -10.91
N MET A 138 -1.89 -8.47 -10.13
CA MET A 138 -1.10 -7.25 -9.91
C MET A 138 -0.52 -6.72 -11.21
N LEU A 139 0.06 -7.58 -12.05
CA LEU A 139 0.63 -7.20 -13.35
C LEU A 139 -0.44 -6.58 -14.27
N TYR A 140 -1.60 -7.21 -14.40
CA TYR A 140 -2.69 -6.70 -15.22
C TYR A 140 -3.25 -5.37 -14.68
N ALA A 141 -3.38 -5.23 -13.35
CA ALA A 141 -3.79 -3.99 -12.74
C ALA A 141 -2.78 -2.86 -13.03
N LEU A 142 -1.48 -3.12 -12.87
CA LEU A 142 -0.43 -2.16 -13.18
C LEU A 142 -0.43 -1.77 -14.68
N ILE A 143 -0.53 -2.74 -15.59
CA ILE A 143 -0.63 -2.47 -17.02
C ILE A 143 -1.86 -1.61 -17.32
N GLY A 144 -3.03 -1.96 -16.78
CA GLY A 144 -4.26 -1.18 -16.96
C GLY A 144 -4.13 0.26 -16.47
N ILE A 145 -3.49 0.45 -15.30
CA ILE A 145 -3.20 1.77 -14.74
C ILE A 145 -2.23 2.55 -15.62
N LEU A 146 -1.15 1.91 -16.10
CA LEU A 146 -0.17 2.54 -16.99
C LEU A 146 -0.82 3.00 -18.30
N ILE A 147 -1.68 2.17 -18.90
CA ILE A 147 -2.46 2.50 -20.09
C ILE A 147 -3.38 3.69 -19.81
N TYR A 148 -4.14 3.65 -18.71
CA TYR A 148 -5.03 4.75 -18.32
C TYR A 148 -4.26 6.07 -18.15
N VAL A 149 -3.14 6.04 -17.41
CA VAL A 149 -2.30 7.22 -17.16
C VAL A 149 -1.69 7.76 -18.46
N ALA A 150 -1.25 6.87 -19.36
CA ALA A 150 -0.69 7.27 -20.67
C ALA A 150 -1.72 7.93 -21.59
N PHE A 151 -2.99 7.50 -21.53
CA PHE A 151 -4.07 8.14 -22.29
C PHE A 151 -4.62 9.41 -21.63
N ARG A 152 -4.57 9.48 -20.28
CA ARG A 152 -5.13 10.59 -19.51
C ARG A 152 -4.23 11.82 -19.46
N PHE A 153 -2.91 11.59 -19.48
CA PHE A 153 -1.92 12.62 -19.24
C PHE A 153 -0.82 12.64 -20.30
N GLU A 154 -0.23 13.82 -20.48
CA GLU A 154 1.01 13.99 -21.21
C GLU A 154 2.15 13.19 -20.53
N TYR A 155 3.15 12.79 -21.30
CA TYR A 155 4.19 11.85 -20.87
C TYR A 155 4.93 12.24 -19.57
N ARG A 156 5.12 13.53 -19.28
CA ARG A 156 5.78 14.00 -18.06
C ARG A 156 4.95 13.73 -16.81
N PHE A 157 3.64 13.98 -16.89
CA PHE A 157 2.71 13.65 -15.82
C PHE A 157 2.58 12.14 -15.63
N ALA A 158 2.56 11.39 -16.73
CA ALA A 158 2.52 9.95 -16.69
C ALA A 158 3.75 9.38 -15.97
N LEU A 159 4.96 9.83 -16.31
CA LEU A 159 6.19 9.43 -15.63
C LEU A 159 6.20 9.83 -14.16
N GLY A 160 5.70 11.02 -13.82
CA GLY A 160 5.57 11.48 -12.44
C GLY A 160 4.64 10.59 -11.62
N SER A 161 3.48 10.21 -12.17
CA SER A 161 2.53 9.29 -11.53
C SER A 161 3.14 7.90 -11.31
N ILE A 162 3.79 7.36 -12.33
CA ILE A 162 4.44 6.03 -12.25
C ILE A 162 5.53 6.03 -11.18
N ALA A 163 6.37 7.06 -11.13
CA ALA A 163 7.42 7.18 -10.13
C ALA A 163 6.84 7.23 -8.71
N ALA A 164 5.74 7.97 -8.50
CA ALA A 164 5.05 8.04 -7.22
C ALA A 164 4.44 6.67 -6.83
N LEU A 165 3.80 5.96 -7.76
CA LEU A 165 3.24 4.63 -7.50
C LEU A 165 4.31 3.60 -7.12
N ILE A 166 5.44 3.58 -7.85
CA ILE A 166 6.56 2.68 -7.53
C ILE A 166 7.12 2.99 -6.13
N HIS A 167 7.29 4.29 -5.83
CA HIS A 167 7.73 4.75 -4.51
C HIS A 167 6.79 4.24 -3.40
N ASP A 168 5.49 4.40 -3.57
CA ASP A 168 4.50 4.05 -2.56
C ASP A 168 4.46 2.54 -2.30
N VAL A 169 4.42 1.74 -3.36
CA VAL A 169 4.40 0.27 -3.26
C VAL A 169 5.68 -0.25 -2.59
N ILE A 170 6.86 0.25 -2.99
CA ILE A 170 8.13 -0.20 -2.40
C ILE A 170 8.19 0.13 -0.91
N ILE A 171 7.71 1.30 -0.49
CA ILE A 171 7.71 1.68 0.93
C ILE A 171 6.73 0.82 1.73
N VAL A 172 5.51 0.58 1.23
CA VAL A 172 4.54 -0.28 1.92
C VAL A 172 5.11 -1.69 2.08
N LEU A 173 5.63 -2.30 1.01
CA LEU A 173 6.27 -3.62 1.06
C LEU A 173 7.50 -3.62 1.98
N GLY A 174 8.30 -2.55 1.95
CA GLY A 174 9.47 -2.41 2.81
C GLY A 174 9.13 -2.37 4.29
N ILE A 175 8.06 -1.68 4.67
CA ILE A 175 7.57 -1.64 6.06
C ILE A 175 7.06 -3.02 6.48
N PHE A 176 6.31 -3.72 5.62
CA PHE A 176 5.87 -5.10 5.88
C PHE A 176 7.05 -6.04 6.08
N SER A 177 8.08 -5.93 5.24
CA SER A 177 9.33 -6.68 5.37
C SER A 177 10.05 -6.35 6.68
N ALA A 178 10.24 -5.06 6.99
CA ALA A 178 10.99 -4.63 8.18
C ALA A 178 10.32 -5.03 9.50
N LEU A 179 8.99 -4.96 9.55
CA LEU A 179 8.20 -5.34 10.72
C LEU A 179 7.80 -6.83 10.73
N GLN A 180 8.15 -7.58 9.66
CA GLN A 180 7.79 -9.00 9.49
C GLN A 180 6.29 -9.26 9.68
N ILE A 181 5.46 -8.31 9.19
CA ILE A 181 4.01 -8.46 9.15
C ILE A 181 3.66 -9.48 8.08
N GLU A 182 2.70 -10.35 8.36
CA GLU A 182 2.27 -11.38 7.43
C GLU A 182 1.65 -10.76 6.17
N PHE A 183 2.15 -11.23 5.00
CA PHE A 183 1.72 -10.82 3.68
C PHE A 183 0.85 -11.93 3.09
N ASP A 184 -0.45 -11.73 3.11
CA ASP A 184 -1.48 -12.63 2.61
C ASP A 184 -2.20 -12.03 1.38
N LEU A 185 -3.22 -12.71 0.86
CA LEU A 185 -4.04 -12.22 -0.26
C LEU A 185 -4.79 -10.93 0.09
N THR A 186 -5.16 -10.74 1.34
CA THR A 186 -5.88 -9.54 1.75
C THR A 186 -4.96 -8.31 1.71
N VAL A 187 -3.69 -8.49 2.10
CA VAL A 187 -2.65 -7.45 1.97
C VAL A 187 -2.34 -7.15 0.50
N LEU A 188 -2.28 -8.17 -0.36
CA LEU A 188 -2.15 -7.95 -1.80
C LEU A 188 -3.30 -7.09 -2.35
N ALA A 189 -4.54 -7.39 -1.96
CA ALA A 189 -5.70 -6.58 -2.32
C ALA A 189 -5.60 -5.14 -1.77
N ALA A 190 -5.08 -4.97 -0.54
CA ALA A 190 -4.83 -3.65 0.03
C ALA A 190 -3.82 -2.86 -0.80
N ILE A 191 -2.73 -3.47 -1.27
CA ILE A 191 -1.75 -2.80 -2.12
C ILE A 191 -2.37 -2.33 -3.44
N LEU A 192 -3.21 -3.15 -4.07
CA LEU A 192 -3.94 -2.75 -5.27
C LEU A 192 -4.87 -1.55 -4.98
N ALA A 193 -5.53 -1.53 -3.83
CA ALA A 193 -6.35 -0.40 -3.39
C ALA A 193 -5.50 0.85 -3.10
N VAL A 194 -4.32 0.71 -2.50
CA VAL A 194 -3.35 1.81 -2.27
C VAL A 194 -2.92 2.43 -3.60
N ILE A 195 -2.60 1.62 -4.60
CA ILE A 195 -2.23 2.09 -5.94
C ILE A 195 -3.34 2.98 -6.52
N GLY A 196 -4.59 2.52 -6.44
CA GLY A 196 -5.74 3.30 -6.90
C GLY A 196 -5.95 4.60 -6.11
N TYR A 197 -5.80 4.54 -4.78
CA TYR A 197 -5.94 5.70 -3.91
C TYR A 197 -4.87 6.77 -4.16
N SER A 198 -3.60 6.36 -4.22
CA SER A 198 -2.47 7.25 -4.48
C SER A 198 -2.57 7.91 -5.86
N LEU A 199 -2.95 7.12 -6.88
CA LEU A 199 -3.15 7.65 -8.21
C LEU A 199 -4.26 8.70 -8.27
N ASN A 200 -5.39 8.47 -7.57
CA ASN A 200 -6.50 9.42 -7.53
C ASN A 200 -6.07 10.80 -6.99
N ASP A 201 -5.27 10.83 -5.92
CA ASP A 201 -4.77 12.08 -5.34
C ASP A 201 -3.76 12.76 -6.29
N THR A 202 -2.86 12.00 -6.90
CA THR A 202 -1.92 12.50 -7.91
C THR A 202 -2.64 13.11 -9.11
N ILE A 203 -3.73 12.49 -9.60
CA ILE A 203 -4.56 13.01 -10.68
C ILE A 203 -5.13 14.38 -10.34
N VAL A 204 -5.68 14.53 -9.14
CA VAL A 204 -6.25 15.81 -8.66
C VAL A 204 -5.22 16.92 -8.66
N VAL A 205 -4.02 16.63 -8.16
CA VAL A 205 -2.91 17.59 -8.15
C VAL A 205 -2.48 17.95 -9.57
N PHE A 206 -2.33 16.96 -10.43
CA PHE A 206 -1.88 17.15 -11.83
C PHE A 206 -2.89 17.90 -12.69
N ASP A 207 -4.17 17.59 -12.55
CA ASP A 207 -5.23 18.35 -13.22
C ASP A 207 -5.20 19.83 -12.81
N ARG A 208 -4.97 20.12 -11.52
CA ARG A 208 -4.86 21.49 -11.04
C ARG A 208 -3.60 22.19 -11.55
N ILE A 209 -2.47 21.48 -11.59
CA ILE A 209 -1.23 22.01 -12.18
C ILE A 209 -1.48 22.37 -13.65
N ARG A 210 -2.10 21.48 -14.42
CA ARG A 210 -2.44 21.70 -15.83
C ARG A 210 -3.35 22.92 -16.02
N GLU A 211 -4.41 23.02 -15.21
CA GLU A 211 -5.33 24.16 -15.24
C GLU A 211 -4.60 25.48 -14.96
N ASN A 212 -3.72 25.51 -13.97
CA ASN A 212 -2.94 26.69 -13.63
C ASN A 212 -1.96 27.09 -14.74
N PHE A 213 -1.32 26.12 -15.43
CA PHE A 213 -0.47 26.42 -16.59
C PHE A 213 -1.23 27.06 -17.74
N LEU A 214 -2.49 26.62 -17.98
CA LEU A 214 -3.32 27.15 -19.06
C LEU A 214 -3.88 28.53 -18.73
N SER A 215 -4.32 28.75 -17.49
CA SER A 215 -5.04 29.95 -17.07
C SER A 215 -4.14 31.13 -16.69
N THR A 216 -2.91 30.85 -16.20
CA THR A 216 -2.03 31.91 -15.69
C THR A 216 -1.10 32.46 -16.76
N ARG A 217 -0.72 33.76 -16.58
CA ARG A 217 0.35 34.41 -17.35
C ARG A 217 1.73 34.21 -16.71
N GLN A 218 1.81 33.61 -15.54
CA GLN A 218 3.08 33.30 -14.89
C GLN A 218 3.91 32.37 -15.76
N VAL A 219 5.23 32.57 -15.76
CA VAL A 219 6.18 31.81 -16.59
C VAL A 219 6.94 30.78 -15.77
N GLU A 220 7.01 30.96 -14.44
CA GLU A 220 7.84 30.12 -13.59
C GLU A 220 7.08 28.85 -13.15
N PRO A 221 7.51 27.65 -13.62
CA PRO A 221 6.84 26.38 -13.29
C PRO A 221 6.78 26.09 -11.80
N LYS A 222 7.80 26.48 -11.03
CA LYS A 222 7.84 26.28 -9.57
C LYS A 222 6.70 26.98 -8.85
N SER A 223 6.41 28.24 -9.20
CA SER A 223 5.32 28.99 -8.61
C SER A 223 3.97 28.36 -8.97
N ILE A 224 3.77 27.99 -10.25
CA ILE A 224 2.54 27.38 -10.73
C ILE A 224 2.23 26.06 -9.98
N ILE A 225 3.24 25.21 -9.83
CA ILE A 225 3.11 23.95 -9.09
C ILE A 225 2.81 24.19 -7.62
N ASN A 226 3.55 25.14 -6.98
CA ASN A 226 3.32 25.45 -5.58
C ASN A 226 1.91 25.98 -5.32
N ASP A 227 1.40 26.83 -6.20
CA ASP A 227 0.04 27.35 -6.12
C ASP A 227 -1.00 26.24 -6.30
N ALA A 228 -0.79 25.32 -7.26
CA ALA A 228 -1.67 24.17 -7.45
C ALA A 228 -1.72 23.26 -6.23
N LEU A 229 -0.56 22.95 -5.62
CA LEU A 229 -0.48 22.16 -4.39
C LEU A 229 -1.25 22.81 -3.24
N ASN A 230 -1.10 24.12 -3.04
CA ASN A 230 -1.85 24.85 -2.02
C ASN A 230 -3.35 24.84 -2.27
N GLN A 231 -3.77 24.96 -3.53
CA GLN A 231 -5.19 24.97 -3.93
C GLN A 231 -5.86 23.59 -3.74
N THR A 232 -5.12 22.49 -3.90
CA THR A 232 -5.63 21.13 -3.74
C THR A 232 -5.46 20.60 -2.32
N LEU A 233 -4.59 21.20 -1.51
CA LEU A 233 -4.20 20.71 -0.18
C LEU A 233 -5.38 20.40 0.74
N SER A 234 -6.36 21.31 0.82
CA SER A 234 -7.52 21.10 1.67
C SER A 234 -8.31 19.86 1.28
N ARG A 235 -8.48 19.61 -0.03
CA ARG A 235 -9.18 18.43 -0.55
C ARG A 235 -8.37 17.16 -0.23
N THR A 236 -7.08 17.15 -0.54
CA THR A 236 -6.17 16.03 -0.28
C THR A 236 -6.15 15.67 1.20
N ILE A 237 -6.00 16.64 2.10
CA ILE A 237 -6.01 16.37 3.55
C ILE A 237 -7.37 15.83 4.01
N MET A 238 -8.48 16.41 3.57
CA MET A 238 -9.80 15.97 3.99
C MET A 238 -10.11 14.54 3.51
N THR A 239 -9.79 14.20 2.27
CA THR A 239 -9.98 12.84 1.76
C THR A 239 -9.10 11.83 2.48
N SER A 240 -7.83 12.16 2.70
CA SER A 240 -6.90 11.28 3.43
C SER A 240 -7.32 11.12 4.90
N LEU A 241 -7.68 12.21 5.59
CA LEU A 241 -8.07 12.17 6.98
C LEU A 241 -9.34 11.34 7.19
N THR A 242 -10.37 11.53 6.36
CA THR A 242 -11.60 10.74 6.45
C THR A 242 -11.36 9.26 6.21
N THR A 243 -10.52 8.92 5.23
CA THR A 243 -10.13 7.54 4.95
C THR A 243 -9.32 6.97 6.12
N LEU A 244 -8.34 7.70 6.65
CA LEU A 244 -7.54 7.26 7.79
C LEU A 244 -8.40 7.01 9.04
N LEU A 245 -9.42 7.82 9.30
CA LEU A 245 -10.34 7.60 10.44
C LEU A 245 -11.08 6.26 10.31
N VAL A 246 -11.59 5.93 9.12
CA VAL A 246 -12.23 4.64 8.87
C VAL A 246 -11.23 3.49 9.01
N LEU A 247 -10.05 3.64 8.44
CA LEU A 247 -9.01 2.61 8.51
C LEU A 247 -8.48 2.39 9.93
N LEU A 248 -8.38 3.44 10.74
CA LEU A 248 -8.06 3.32 12.17
C LEU A 248 -9.15 2.54 12.93
N ALA A 249 -10.43 2.82 12.64
CA ALA A 249 -11.51 2.04 13.22
C ALA A 249 -11.42 0.56 12.81
N LEU A 250 -11.15 0.26 11.54
CA LEU A 250 -10.94 -1.10 11.06
C LEU A 250 -9.71 -1.75 11.71
N PHE A 251 -8.62 -1.02 11.86
CA PHE A 251 -7.38 -1.52 12.43
C PHE A 251 -7.54 -1.94 13.90
N TYR A 252 -8.26 -1.13 14.70
CA TYR A 252 -8.44 -1.41 16.12
C TYR A 252 -9.68 -2.24 16.46
N LEU A 253 -10.74 -2.15 15.65
CA LEU A 253 -12.03 -2.79 15.94
C LEU A 253 -12.42 -3.88 14.95
N GLY A 254 -11.68 -4.02 13.83
CA GLY A 254 -12.03 -4.94 12.75
C GLY A 254 -11.62 -6.40 12.99
N GLY A 255 -10.92 -6.66 14.08
CA GLY A 255 -10.38 -7.99 14.38
C GLY A 255 -9.13 -8.32 13.57
N GLU A 256 -8.45 -9.37 13.98
CA GLU A 256 -7.12 -9.73 13.48
C GLU A 256 -7.09 -10.13 12.00
N VAL A 257 -8.17 -10.70 11.49
CA VAL A 257 -8.26 -11.14 10.07
C VAL A 257 -8.03 -9.98 9.09
N ILE A 258 -8.49 -8.78 9.44
CA ILE A 258 -8.35 -7.58 8.58
C ILE A 258 -7.30 -6.60 9.09
N HIS A 259 -6.58 -6.95 10.17
CA HIS A 259 -5.59 -6.07 10.80
C HIS A 259 -4.45 -5.72 9.82
N SER A 260 -3.83 -6.72 9.20
CA SER A 260 -2.76 -6.53 8.20
C SER A 260 -3.25 -5.77 6.97
N PHE A 261 -4.47 -6.06 6.49
CA PHE A 261 -5.13 -5.32 5.41
C PHE A 261 -5.29 -3.83 5.76
N ALA A 262 -5.88 -3.54 6.93
CA ALA A 262 -6.08 -2.17 7.38
C ALA A 262 -4.75 -1.45 7.61
N GLY A 263 -3.74 -2.15 8.14
CA GLY A 263 -2.38 -1.66 8.31
C GLY A 263 -1.72 -1.25 6.99
N ALA A 264 -1.83 -2.10 5.96
CA ALA A 264 -1.31 -1.81 4.62
C ALA A 264 -1.97 -0.56 4.03
N LEU A 265 -3.29 -0.44 4.16
CA LEU A 265 -4.03 0.74 3.69
C LEU A 265 -3.67 2.00 4.48
N LEU A 266 -3.53 1.93 5.81
CA LEU A 266 -3.11 3.07 6.64
C LEU A 266 -1.76 3.61 6.19
N ILE A 267 -0.76 2.74 6.06
CA ILE A 267 0.57 3.10 5.58
C ILE A 267 0.47 3.67 4.16
N GLY A 268 -0.25 2.98 3.27
CA GLY A 268 -0.38 3.35 1.88
C GLY A 268 -1.05 4.71 1.67
N VAL A 269 -2.11 5.03 2.42
CA VAL A 269 -2.78 6.35 2.36
C VAL A 269 -1.86 7.47 2.83
N VAL A 270 -1.10 7.26 3.91
CA VAL A 270 -0.14 8.28 4.41
C VAL A 270 0.98 8.49 3.39
N VAL A 271 1.59 7.41 2.90
CA VAL A 271 2.69 7.45 1.92
C VAL A 271 2.21 8.05 0.60
N GLY A 272 1.04 7.64 0.08
CA GLY A 272 0.45 8.13 -1.16
C GLY A 272 0.09 9.62 -1.10
N THR A 273 -0.45 10.08 0.03
CA THR A 273 -0.72 11.51 0.24
C THR A 273 0.57 12.32 0.23
N TYR A 274 1.62 11.82 0.88
CA TYR A 274 2.93 12.45 0.84
C TYR A 274 3.53 12.42 -0.57
N SER A 275 3.45 11.31 -1.28
CA SER A 275 4.08 11.13 -2.60
C SER A 275 3.43 11.99 -3.68
N SER A 276 2.10 12.17 -3.66
CA SER A 276 1.40 13.07 -4.58
C SER A 276 1.89 14.52 -4.44
N ILE A 277 2.16 14.98 -3.21
CA ILE A 277 2.63 16.34 -2.95
C ILE A 277 4.11 16.50 -3.32
N TYR A 278 4.98 15.57 -2.92
CA TYR A 278 6.43 15.75 -3.01
C TYR A 278 7.10 14.94 -4.12
N VAL A 279 6.74 13.68 -4.32
CA VAL A 279 7.41 12.82 -5.30
C VAL A 279 6.90 13.12 -6.71
N ALA A 280 5.58 13.03 -6.93
CA ALA A 280 4.98 13.26 -8.22
C ALA A 280 5.25 14.68 -8.74
N SER A 281 5.02 15.71 -7.90
CA SER A 281 5.25 17.12 -8.27
C SER A 281 6.73 17.45 -8.52
N SER A 282 7.65 16.87 -7.74
CA SER A 282 9.09 17.07 -7.95
C SER A 282 9.58 16.39 -9.22
N MET A 283 9.02 15.22 -9.56
CA MET A 283 9.39 14.50 -10.79
C MET A 283 8.99 15.29 -12.04
N ILE A 284 7.76 15.80 -12.12
CA ILE A 284 7.36 16.59 -13.28
C ILE A 284 8.17 17.89 -13.42
N LEU A 285 8.55 18.50 -12.29
CA LEU A 285 9.42 19.67 -12.29
C LEU A 285 10.85 19.33 -12.76
N ALA A 286 11.39 18.18 -12.34
CA ALA A 286 12.71 17.70 -12.80
C ALA A 286 12.70 17.35 -14.30
N LEU A 287 11.57 16.86 -14.82
CA LEU A 287 11.36 16.60 -16.25
C LEU A 287 11.19 17.88 -17.08
N GLY A 288 11.24 19.06 -16.45
CA GLY A 288 11.20 20.35 -17.15
C GLY A 288 9.83 20.67 -17.73
N ILE A 289 8.76 20.43 -16.96
CA ILE A 289 7.40 20.76 -17.39
C ILE A 289 7.25 22.24 -17.75
N SER A 290 6.54 22.51 -18.83
CA SER A 290 6.34 23.86 -19.37
C SER A 290 4.91 24.05 -19.90
N LYS A 291 4.53 25.30 -20.18
CA LYS A 291 3.23 25.62 -20.78
C LYS A 291 3.08 25.00 -22.18
N ALA A 292 4.17 24.84 -22.93
CA ALA A 292 4.14 24.23 -24.26
C ALA A 292 3.65 22.77 -24.24
N ASP A 293 3.90 22.06 -23.13
CA ASP A 293 3.43 20.68 -22.97
C ASP A 293 1.91 20.57 -22.79
N MET A 294 1.23 21.67 -22.47
CA MET A 294 -0.22 21.72 -22.24
C MET A 294 -1.00 22.14 -23.47
N LEU A 295 -0.32 22.60 -24.52
CA LEU A 295 -0.97 23.04 -25.74
C LEU A 295 -1.18 21.86 -26.68
N PRO A 296 -2.32 21.79 -27.39
CA PRO A 296 -2.54 20.80 -28.45
C PRO A 296 -1.37 20.80 -29.43
N SER A 297 -0.98 19.64 -29.91
CA SER A 297 0.03 19.57 -30.96
C SER A 297 -0.43 20.32 -32.22
N GLU A 298 0.52 20.83 -33.01
CA GLU A 298 0.16 21.55 -34.26
C GLU A 298 -0.71 20.72 -35.21
N LYS A 299 -0.66 19.39 -35.11
CA LYS A 299 -1.53 18.49 -35.87
C LYS A 299 -2.96 18.50 -35.35
N GLU A 300 -3.13 18.44 -34.02
CA GLU A 300 -4.45 18.51 -33.39
C GLU A 300 -5.11 19.88 -33.55
N SER A 301 -4.35 20.98 -33.44
CA SER A 301 -4.90 22.32 -33.71
C SER A 301 -5.38 22.48 -35.14
N LYS A 302 -4.69 21.94 -36.15
CA LYS A 302 -5.14 21.93 -37.52
C LYS A 302 -6.38 21.07 -37.76
N GLU A 303 -6.55 19.97 -37.05
CA GLU A 303 -7.76 19.15 -37.10
C GLU A 303 -8.95 19.81 -36.39
N ILE A 304 -8.71 20.57 -35.31
CA ILE A 304 -9.75 21.35 -34.63
C ILE A 304 -10.23 22.50 -35.48
N ASP A 305 -9.31 23.24 -36.11
CA ASP A 305 -9.64 24.36 -37.01
C ASP A 305 -10.29 23.92 -38.34
N ALA A 306 -10.11 22.67 -38.74
CA ALA A 306 -10.71 22.08 -39.94
C ALA A 306 -12.14 21.52 -39.72
N ARG A 307 -12.67 21.58 -38.51
CA ARG A 307 -14.06 21.17 -38.21
C ARG A 307 -15.02 22.33 -38.60
N PRO A 308 -16.06 22.06 -39.42
CA PRO A 308 -17.03 23.08 -39.86
C PRO A 308 -17.87 23.63 -38.69
#